data_846be243985e9d49c8c19d5e929bc85d
#
_entry.id   846be243985e9d49c8c19d5e929bc85d
#
_cell.length_a   1.000
_cell.length_b   1.000
_cell.length_c   1.000
_cell.angle_alpha   90.00
_cell.angle_beta   90.00
_cell.angle_gamma   90.00
#
_symmetry.space_group_name_H-M   'P 1'
#
loop_
_entity.id
_entity.type
_entity.pdbx_description
1 polymer ?
#
loop_
_entity_poly.entity_id
_entity_poly.type
_entity_poly.pdbx_seq_one_letter_code
_entity_poly.pdbx_strand_id
1 'polypeptide(L)'
;VKGKVVIHKKYGKQISVQSIQRVMPDTLAGARRYLESLGVKGLGPKSLEKLLDYFGISILEILKKENPMELLEVPNVALKTKQELYKVLLGEGVLQEINDFFAKYNMSNRWSRQLYEIYGAKTIEMLQDNPYYLLMVDTNLPFHVVDHFAEELGFPFDNPKRIDAGIRFTMEQIGSSGHSCMPVEE
;
A
#
# COMPACT_ATOMS: atom_id res chain seq x y z
N VAL A 1 9.82 -10.73 4.40
CA VAL A 1 9.82 -9.81 5.56
C VAL A 1 11.25 -9.35 5.78
N LYS A 2 11.49 -8.05 5.69
CA LYS A 2 12.75 -7.43 6.12
C LYS A 2 12.53 -6.79 7.49
N GLY A 3 13.44 -7.03 8.44
CA GLY A 3 13.35 -6.46 9.79
C GLY A 3 14.59 -6.76 10.60
N LYS A 4 14.66 -6.14 11.77
CA LYS A 4 15.75 -6.36 12.74
C LYS A 4 15.25 -7.25 13.89
N VAL A 5 16.07 -8.18 14.32
CA VAL A 5 15.78 -8.96 15.53
C VAL A 5 15.97 -8.04 16.74
N VAL A 6 14.92 -7.89 17.53
CA VAL A 6 14.91 -7.12 18.77
C VAL A 6 14.53 -8.02 19.95
N ILE A 7 15.04 -7.72 21.12
CA ILE A 7 14.69 -8.47 22.34
C ILE A 7 13.68 -7.62 23.12
N HIS A 8 12.44 -8.10 23.16
CA HIS A 8 11.40 -7.45 23.96
C HIS A 8 11.44 -7.98 25.39
N LYS A 9 11.43 -7.09 26.39
CA LYS A 9 11.58 -7.44 27.81
C LYS A 9 10.56 -8.49 28.29
N LYS A 10 9.35 -8.51 27.75
CA LYS A 10 8.26 -9.41 28.16
C LYS A 10 8.07 -10.61 27.22
N TYR A 11 8.36 -10.46 25.92
CA TYR A 11 8.03 -11.44 24.90
C TYR A 11 9.25 -12.08 24.21
N GLY A 12 10.46 -11.80 24.69
CA GLY A 12 11.68 -12.41 24.18
C GLY A 12 12.10 -11.88 22.80
N LYS A 13 12.73 -12.75 21.98
CA LYS A 13 13.19 -12.39 20.64
C LYS A 13 12.01 -12.16 19.71
N GLN A 14 11.98 -10.99 19.10
CA GLN A 14 10.96 -10.57 18.11
C GLN A 14 11.63 -9.97 16.88
N ILE A 15 10.91 -9.95 15.76
CA ILE A 15 11.37 -9.25 14.57
C ILE A 15 10.63 -7.91 14.50
N SER A 16 11.38 -6.81 14.64
CA SER A 16 10.87 -5.48 14.31
C SER A 16 10.82 -5.38 12.80
N VAL A 17 9.61 -5.48 12.24
CA VAL A 17 9.38 -5.51 10.80
C VAL A 17 9.53 -4.10 10.23
N GLN A 18 10.45 -3.92 9.28
CA GLN A 18 10.65 -2.68 8.55
C GLN A 18 9.85 -2.66 7.24
N SER A 19 9.77 -3.80 6.57
CA SER A 19 8.95 -3.95 5.38
C SER A 19 8.45 -5.39 5.20
N ILE A 20 7.23 -5.51 4.70
CA ILE A 20 6.64 -6.78 4.27
C ILE A 20 6.38 -6.65 2.78
N GLN A 21 7.09 -7.44 1.99
CA GLN A 21 6.78 -7.60 0.56
C GLN A 21 6.10 -8.95 0.37
N ARG A 22 4.99 -8.97 -0.35
CA ARG A 22 4.43 -10.22 -0.85
C ARG A 22 5.32 -10.70 -1.99
N VAL A 23 5.83 -11.91 -1.86
CA VAL A 23 6.59 -12.57 -2.92
C VAL A 23 5.59 -13.28 -3.81
N MET A 24 5.63 -13.00 -5.13
CA MET A 24 4.83 -13.74 -6.09
C MET A 24 5.24 -15.21 -6.08
N PRO A 25 4.28 -16.13 -6.17
CA PRO A 25 4.57 -17.56 -6.13
C PRO A 25 5.39 -17.98 -7.35
N ASP A 26 6.28 -18.95 -7.14
CA ASP A 26 7.12 -19.59 -8.15
C ASP A 26 6.74 -21.07 -8.37
N THR A 27 5.78 -21.57 -7.61
CA THR A 27 5.27 -22.93 -7.68
C THR A 27 3.75 -22.97 -7.68
N LEU A 28 3.15 -24.03 -8.24
CA LEU A 28 1.68 -24.23 -8.22
C LEU A 28 1.12 -24.29 -6.78
N ALA A 29 1.84 -24.93 -5.86
CA ALA A 29 1.45 -24.96 -4.45
C ALA A 29 1.50 -23.57 -3.81
N GLY A 30 2.48 -22.75 -4.20
CA GLY A 30 2.59 -21.35 -3.82
C GLY A 30 1.43 -20.51 -4.40
N ALA A 31 1.10 -20.71 -5.68
CA ALA A 31 -0.04 -20.05 -6.34
C ALA A 31 -1.37 -20.38 -5.66
N ARG A 32 -1.59 -21.64 -5.29
CA ARG A 32 -2.77 -22.05 -4.53
C ARG A 32 -2.89 -21.26 -3.22
N ARG A 33 -1.85 -21.27 -2.40
CA ARG A 33 -1.83 -20.56 -1.11
C ARG A 33 -2.01 -19.05 -1.27
N TYR A 34 -1.39 -18.48 -2.30
CA TYR A 34 -1.53 -17.06 -2.61
C TYR A 34 -2.98 -16.71 -2.93
N LEU A 35 -3.62 -17.43 -3.86
CA LEU A 35 -5.01 -17.22 -4.25
C LEU A 35 -5.99 -17.46 -3.09
N GLU A 36 -5.76 -18.47 -2.24
CA GLU A 36 -6.52 -18.70 -1.01
C GLU A 36 -6.39 -17.51 -0.04
N SER A 37 -5.19 -16.95 0.09
CA SER A 37 -4.92 -15.82 1.00
C SER A 37 -5.59 -14.51 0.58
N LEU A 38 -5.99 -14.38 -0.69
CA LEU A 38 -6.70 -13.20 -1.19
C LEU A 38 -8.14 -13.10 -0.65
N GLY A 39 -8.72 -14.19 -0.13
CA GLY A 39 -10.06 -14.18 0.46
C GLY A 39 -11.18 -13.85 -0.52
N VAL A 40 -11.01 -14.13 -1.81
CA VAL A 40 -11.97 -13.79 -2.85
C VAL A 40 -13.30 -14.53 -2.64
N LYS A 41 -14.38 -13.76 -2.57
CA LYS A 41 -15.73 -14.32 -2.38
C LYS A 41 -16.13 -15.23 -3.56
N GLY A 42 -16.45 -16.48 -3.24
CA GLY A 42 -16.83 -17.50 -4.24
C GLY A 42 -15.66 -18.30 -4.82
N LEU A 43 -14.41 -17.95 -4.49
CA LEU A 43 -13.22 -18.73 -4.85
C LEU A 43 -12.97 -19.82 -3.78
N GLY A 44 -13.91 -20.77 -3.68
CA GLY A 44 -13.74 -21.94 -2.80
C GLY A 44 -12.79 -22.98 -3.42
N PRO A 45 -12.47 -24.07 -2.66
CA PRO A 45 -11.51 -25.09 -3.09
C PRO A 45 -11.78 -25.66 -4.48
N LYS A 46 -13.06 -25.94 -4.81
CA LYS A 46 -13.45 -26.48 -6.13
C LYS A 46 -13.23 -25.49 -7.28
N SER A 47 -13.50 -24.19 -7.07
CA SER A 47 -13.29 -23.16 -8.08
C SER A 47 -11.80 -22.88 -8.29
N LEU A 48 -11.05 -22.92 -7.21
CA LEU A 48 -9.59 -22.77 -7.24
C LEU A 48 -8.92 -23.93 -7.97
N GLU A 49 -9.37 -25.17 -7.73
CA GLU A 49 -8.87 -26.36 -8.42
C GLU A 49 -9.10 -26.27 -9.93
N LYS A 50 -10.31 -25.90 -10.37
CA LYS A 50 -10.61 -25.68 -11.79
C LYS A 50 -9.73 -24.60 -12.44
N LEU A 51 -9.45 -23.53 -11.70
CA LEU A 51 -8.58 -22.45 -12.16
C LEU A 51 -7.13 -22.94 -12.32
N LEU A 52 -6.61 -23.66 -11.34
CA LEU A 52 -5.26 -24.22 -11.38
C LEU A 52 -5.12 -25.33 -12.44
N ASP A 53 -6.15 -26.18 -12.62
CA ASP A 53 -6.16 -27.22 -13.64
C ASP A 53 -6.20 -26.64 -15.06
N TYR A 54 -6.95 -25.54 -15.26
CA TYR A 54 -7.07 -24.89 -16.55
C TYR A 54 -5.78 -24.20 -17.00
N PHE A 55 -5.15 -23.45 -16.12
CA PHE A 55 -3.93 -22.71 -16.44
C PHE A 55 -2.64 -23.50 -16.19
N GLY A 56 -2.67 -24.50 -15.32
CA GLY A 56 -1.46 -25.21 -14.92
C GLY A 56 -0.38 -24.26 -14.44
N ILE A 57 0.86 -24.45 -14.94
CA ILE A 57 2.00 -23.61 -14.56
C ILE A 57 1.89 -22.16 -15.09
N SER A 58 1.12 -21.94 -16.16
CA SER A 58 0.92 -20.61 -16.74
C SER A 58 0.26 -19.63 -15.78
N ILE A 59 -0.42 -20.13 -14.73
CA ILE A 59 -0.99 -19.28 -13.67
C ILE A 59 0.07 -18.39 -13.03
N LEU A 60 1.32 -18.86 -12.92
CA LEU A 60 2.41 -18.11 -12.30
C LEU A 60 2.76 -16.84 -13.10
N GLU A 61 2.68 -16.92 -14.41
CA GLU A 61 2.90 -15.76 -15.29
C GLU A 61 1.69 -14.84 -15.31
N ILE A 62 0.49 -15.41 -15.30
CA ILE A 62 -0.77 -14.64 -15.26
C ILE A 62 -0.87 -13.79 -13.99
N LEU A 63 -0.48 -14.34 -12.83
CA LEU A 63 -0.48 -13.64 -11.54
C LEU A 63 0.54 -12.50 -11.47
N LYS A 64 1.56 -12.50 -12.33
CA LYS A 64 2.56 -11.42 -12.43
C LYS A 64 2.15 -10.27 -13.35
N LYS A 65 1.09 -10.46 -14.16
CA LYS A 65 0.63 -9.44 -15.10
C LYS A 65 -0.07 -8.30 -14.37
N GLU A 66 0.17 -7.08 -14.81
CA GLU A 66 -0.57 -5.90 -14.35
C GLU A 66 -2.06 -6.02 -14.64
N ASN A 67 -2.41 -6.69 -15.73
CA ASN A 67 -3.80 -6.88 -16.18
C ASN A 67 -4.08 -8.36 -16.55
N PRO A 68 -4.44 -9.21 -15.56
CA PRO A 68 -4.63 -10.64 -15.77
C PRO A 68 -6.02 -10.98 -16.35
N MET A 69 -6.37 -10.45 -17.53
CA MET A 69 -7.69 -10.65 -18.18
C MET A 69 -7.98 -12.12 -18.48
N GLU A 70 -6.96 -12.93 -18.70
CA GLU A 70 -7.09 -14.37 -18.98
C GLU A 70 -7.85 -15.11 -17.87
N LEU A 71 -7.83 -14.60 -16.65
CA LEU A 71 -8.60 -15.17 -15.53
C LEU A 71 -10.12 -15.18 -15.79
N LEU A 72 -10.61 -14.31 -16.67
CA LEU A 72 -12.04 -14.27 -17.06
C LEU A 72 -12.41 -15.40 -18.00
N GLU A 73 -11.46 -16.05 -18.64
CA GLU A 73 -11.68 -17.11 -19.66
C GLU A 73 -11.89 -18.50 -19.03
N VAL A 74 -11.58 -18.69 -17.75
CA VAL A 74 -11.66 -20.01 -17.08
C VAL A 74 -13.07 -20.60 -17.20
N PRO A 75 -13.21 -21.81 -17.78
CA PRO A 75 -14.50 -22.46 -17.87
C PRO A 75 -14.99 -22.98 -16.50
N ASN A 76 -16.30 -23.14 -16.36
CA ASN A 76 -16.93 -23.75 -15.18
C ASN A 76 -16.63 -23.05 -13.83
N VAL A 77 -16.16 -21.80 -13.85
CA VAL A 77 -16.09 -20.89 -12.70
C VAL A 77 -17.11 -19.77 -12.92
N ALA A 78 -17.88 -19.45 -11.90
CA ALA A 78 -18.93 -18.42 -12.00
C ALA A 78 -18.30 -17.06 -12.39
N LEU A 79 -18.95 -16.36 -13.35
CA LEU A 79 -18.46 -15.08 -13.85
C LEU A 79 -18.21 -14.05 -12.73
N LYS A 80 -19.13 -14.01 -11.76
CA LYS A 80 -18.99 -13.14 -10.58
C LYS A 80 -17.72 -13.41 -9.79
N THR A 81 -17.36 -14.68 -9.57
CA THR A 81 -16.14 -15.08 -8.88
C THR A 81 -14.89 -14.67 -9.67
N LYS A 82 -14.91 -14.84 -10.99
CA LYS A 82 -13.81 -14.41 -11.87
C LYS A 82 -13.62 -12.90 -11.84
N GLN A 83 -14.69 -12.13 -11.90
CA GLN A 83 -14.66 -10.69 -11.82
C GLN A 83 -14.14 -10.18 -10.46
N GLU A 84 -14.54 -10.80 -9.35
CA GLU A 84 -14.03 -10.46 -8.03
C GLU A 84 -12.54 -10.81 -7.88
N LEU A 85 -12.11 -11.98 -8.38
CA LEU A 85 -10.70 -12.35 -8.39
C LEU A 85 -9.86 -11.36 -9.20
N TYR A 86 -10.34 -11.00 -10.39
CA TYR A 86 -9.69 -10.02 -11.25
C TYR A 86 -9.54 -8.66 -10.57
N LYS A 87 -10.60 -8.13 -9.95
CA LYS A 87 -10.56 -6.86 -9.20
C LYS A 87 -9.57 -6.89 -8.04
N VAL A 88 -9.57 -7.98 -7.26
CA VAL A 88 -8.66 -8.12 -6.12
C VAL A 88 -7.21 -8.14 -6.59
N LEU A 89 -6.90 -8.86 -7.67
CA LEU A 89 -5.55 -8.93 -8.22
C LEU A 89 -5.07 -7.58 -8.78
N LEU A 90 -5.95 -6.84 -9.47
CA LEU A 90 -5.62 -5.46 -9.89
C LEU A 90 -5.30 -4.57 -8.69
N GLY A 91 -6.11 -4.66 -7.63
CA GLY A 91 -5.85 -3.91 -6.40
C GLY A 91 -4.53 -4.26 -5.72
N GLU A 92 -4.17 -5.53 -5.69
CA GLU A 92 -2.86 -5.98 -5.15
C GLU A 92 -1.68 -5.48 -6.01
N GLY A 93 -1.85 -5.40 -7.34
CA GLY A 93 -0.86 -4.80 -8.25
C GLY A 93 -0.60 -3.33 -7.93
N VAL A 94 -1.67 -2.54 -7.83
CA VAL A 94 -1.56 -1.11 -7.45
C VAL A 94 -0.95 -0.93 -6.07
N LEU A 95 -1.32 -1.77 -5.09
CA LEU A 95 -0.71 -1.72 -3.77
C LEU A 95 0.79 -2.02 -3.81
N GLN A 96 1.23 -2.93 -4.68
CA GLN A 96 2.65 -3.21 -4.86
C GLN A 96 3.38 -2.00 -5.45
N GLU A 97 2.81 -1.35 -6.47
CA GLU A 97 3.38 -0.13 -7.05
C GLU A 97 3.53 0.99 -6.00
N ILE A 98 2.52 1.18 -5.14
CA ILE A 98 2.58 2.15 -4.03
C ILE A 98 3.68 1.77 -3.04
N ASN A 99 3.82 0.49 -2.71
CA ASN A 99 4.88 0.01 -1.82
C ASN A 99 6.27 0.24 -2.41
N ASP A 100 6.46 -0.02 -3.70
CA ASP A 100 7.72 0.18 -4.41
C ASP A 100 8.05 1.67 -4.53
N PHE A 101 7.04 2.51 -4.75
CA PHE A 101 7.17 3.96 -4.72
C PHE A 101 7.68 4.45 -3.36
N PHE A 102 7.07 4.03 -2.25
CA PHE A 102 7.56 4.39 -0.91
C PHE A 102 8.97 3.84 -0.64
N ALA A 103 9.26 2.61 -1.06
CA ALA A 103 10.58 2.01 -0.87
C ALA A 103 11.70 2.78 -1.60
N LYS A 104 11.40 3.33 -2.79
CA LYS A 104 12.33 4.18 -3.56
C LYS A 104 12.78 5.40 -2.76
N TYR A 105 11.90 5.97 -1.95
CA TYR A 105 12.16 7.16 -1.12
C TYR A 105 12.39 6.81 0.36
N ASN A 106 12.77 5.59 0.68
CA ASN A 106 13.01 5.10 2.04
C ASN A 106 11.85 5.34 3.03
N MET A 107 10.64 5.52 2.50
CA MET A 107 9.43 5.69 3.29
C MET A 107 8.85 4.34 3.72
N SER A 108 8.18 4.32 4.88
CA SER A 108 7.43 3.14 5.34
C SER A 108 6.20 2.92 4.47
N ASN A 109 5.92 1.65 4.12
CA ASN A 109 4.74 1.26 3.36
C ASN A 109 3.47 1.08 4.22
N ARG A 110 3.51 1.46 5.49
CA ARG A 110 2.36 1.29 6.42
C ARG A 110 1.10 2.04 5.97
N TRP A 111 1.26 3.12 5.22
CA TRP A 111 0.15 3.94 4.72
C TRP A 111 -0.41 3.49 3.37
N SER A 112 0.28 2.57 2.67
CA SER A 112 -0.07 2.17 1.30
C SER A 112 -1.51 1.71 1.16
N ARG A 113 -1.98 0.85 2.08
CA ARG A 113 -3.35 0.34 2.04
C ARG A 113 -4.38 1.43 2.29
N GLN A 114 -4.16 2.29 3.28
CA GLN A 114 -5.08 3.38 3.62
C GLN A 114 -5.16 4.41 2.49
N LEU A 115 -4.03 4.76 1.89
CA LEU A 115 -3.98 5.64 0.73
C LEU A 115 -4.68 5.03 -0.48
N TYR A 116 -4.46 3.73 -0.71
CA TYR A 116 -5.17 3.02 -1.78
C TYR A 116 -6.69 3.01 -1.57
N GLU A 117 -7.17 2.84 -0.35
CA GLU A 117 -8.60 2.91 -0.01
C GLU A 117 -9.22 4.29 -0.30
N ILE A 118 -8.42 5.36 -0.12
CA ILE A 118 -8.87 6.76 -0.35
C ILE A 118 -8.75 7.15 -1.83
N TYR A 119 -7.60 6.90 -2.45
CA TYR A 119 -7.26 7.43 -3.78
C TYR A 119 -7.21 6.37 -4.89
N GLY A 120 -7.26 5.07 -4.55
CA GLY A 120 -7.19 3.97 -5.50
C GLY A 120 -5.89 3.99 -6.31
N ALA A 121 -6.02 3.77 -7.62
CA ALA A 121 -4.89 3.77 -8.56
C ALA A 121 -4.22 5.15 -8.71
N LYS A 122 -4.87 6.23 -8.27
CA LYS A 122 -4.30 7.59 -8.35
C LYS A 122 -3.39 7.95 -7.18
N THR A 123 -3.14 7.04 -6.24
CA THR A 123 -2.36 7.31 -5.02
C THR A 123 -1.00 7.90 -5.34
N ILE A 124 -0.25 7.34 -6.29
CA ILE A 124 1.10 7.81 -6.64
C ILE A 124 1.03 9.20 -7.28
N GLU A 125 0.10 9.42 -8.21
CA GLU A 125 -0.13 10.73 -8.83
C GLU A 125 -0.46 11.79 -7.79
N MET A 126 -1.34 11.48 -6.84
CA MET A 126 -1.73 12.38 -5.75
C MET A 126 -0.55 12.72 -4.84
N LEU A 127 0.29 11.75 -4.49
CA LEU A 127 1.49 11.98 -3.67
C LEU A 127 2.59 12.75 -4.42
N GLN A 128 2.72 12.55 -5.73
CA GLN A 128 3.63 13.33 -6.57
C GLN A 128 3.13 14.77 -6.75
N ASP A 129 1.82 14.99 -6.80
CA ASP A 129 1.24 16.33 -6.81
C ASP A 129 1.36 17.01 -5.46
N ASN A 130 1.03 16.31 -4.36
CA ASN A 130 1.11 16.86 -3.01
C ASN A 130 1.45 15.78 -1.97
N PRO A 131 2.73 15.62 -1.58
CA PRO A 131 3.16 14.63 -0.59
C PRO A 131 2.57 14.88 0.81
N TYR A 132 2.17 16.11 1.11
CA TYR A 132 1.62 16.50 2.41
C TYR A 132 0.24 15.93 2.69
N TYR A 133 -0.42 15.29 1.71
CA TYR A 133 -1.62 14.47 1.98
C TYR A 133 -1.37 13.32 2.97
N LEU A 134 -0.12 12.88 3.14
CA LEU A 134 0.24 11.91 4.18
C LEU A 134 -0.08 12.41 5.59
N LEU A 135 0.06 13.71 5.87
CA LEU A 135 -0.30 14.29 7.17
C LEU A 135 -1.80 14.22 7.46
N MET A 136 -2.63 14.18 6.43
CA MET A 136 -4.09 14.02 6.59
C MET A 136 -4.49 12.57 6.85
N VAL A 137 -3.66 11.61 6.40
CA VAL A 137 -3.89 10.17 6.57
C VAL A 137 -3.39 9.69 7.94
N ASP A 138 -2.30 10.26 8.43
CA ASP A 138 -1.73 9.95 9.74
C ASP A 138 -1.33 11.25 10.46
N THR A 139 -2.22 11.73 11.32
CA THR A 139 -2.03 12.96 12.10
C THR A 139 -0.87 12.89 13.10
N ASN A 140 -0.39 11.69 13.44
CA ASN A 140 0.77 11.50 14.30
C ASN A 140 2.10 11.45 13.51
N LEU A 141 2.04 11.58 12.19
CA LEU A 141 3.23 11.58 11.35
C LEU A 141 3.97 12.92 11.51
N PRO A 142 5.25 12.90 11.95
CA PRO A 142 5.99 14.15 12.14
C PRO A 142 6.16 14.90 10.80
N PHE A 143 5.94 16.20 10.81
CA PHE A 143 6.05 17.06 9.61
C PHE A 143 7.38 16.87 8.88
N HIS A 144 8.50 16.85 9.62
CA HIS A 144 9.83 16.73 9.03
C HIS A 144 10.03 15.42 8.21
N VAL A 145 9.30 14.35 8.53
CA VAL A 145 9.38 13.08 7.76
C VAL A 145 8.73 13.25 6.39
N VAL A 146 7.57 13.90 6.34
CA VAL A 146 6.87 14.18 5.08
C VAL A 146 7.59 15.26 4.28
N ASP A 147 8.15 16.23 4.97
CA ASP A 147 8.91 17.32 4.36
C ASP A 147 10.17 16.81 3.68
N HIS A 148 10.91 15.92 4.33
CA HIS A 148 12.07 15.26 3.71
C HIS A 148 11.65 14.42 2.48
N PHE A 149 10.53 13.69 2.57
CA PHE A 149 9.98 12.98 1.42
C PHE A 149 9.61 13.93 0.27
N ALA A 150 9.04 15.10 0.58
CA ALA A 150 8.75 16.12 -0.42
C ALA A 150 10.02 16.67 -1.08
N GLU A 151 11.09 16.87 -0.31
CA GLU A 151 12.41 17.27 -0.85
C GLU A 151 12.97 16.21 -1.81
N GLU A 152 12.90 14.93 -1.47
CA GLU A 152 13.32 13.84 -2.35
C GLU A 152 12.47 13.74 -3.63
N LEU A 153 11.21 14.17 -3.59
CA LEU A 153 10.33 14.32 -4.76
C LEU A 153 10.64 15.57 -5.60
N GLY A 154 11.55 16.44 -5.12
CA GLY A 154 11.96 17.66 -5.83
C GLY A 154 11.13 18.91 -5.50
N PHE A 155 10.37 18.92 -4.40
CA PHE A 155 9.64 20.11 -3.96
C PHE A 155 10.59 21.18 -3.42
N PRO A 156 10.58 22.40 -3.97
CA PRO A 156 11.40 23.50 -3.46
C PRO A 156 10.87 24.04 -2.14
N PHE A 157 11.75 24.74 -1.39
CA PHE A 157 11.43 25.29 -0.06
C PHE A 157 10.29 26.32 -0.07
N ASP A 158 10.11 27.04 -1.16
CA ASP A 158 9.07 28.05 -1.37
C ASP A 158 7.81 27.51 -2.03
N ASN A 159 7.67 26.17 -2.16
CA ASN A 159 6.48 25.59 -2.75
C ASN A 159 5.24 25.94 -1.92
N PRO A 160 4.17 26.49 -2.55
CA PRO A 160 2.95 26.87 -1.83
C PRO A 160 2.30 25.73 -1.03
N LYS A 161 2.36 24.47 -1.53
CA LYS A 161 1.83 23.29 -0.84
C LYS A 161 2.62 22.97 0.42
N ARG A 162 3.94 23.19 0.40
CA ARG A 162 4.81 23.06 1.58
C ARG A 162 4.45 24.10 2.64
N ILE A 163 4.31 25.35 2.23
CA ILE A 163 3.98 26.46 3.13
C ILE A 163 2.60 26.23 3.77
N ASP A 164 1.58 25.90 2.97
CA ASP A 164 0.22 25.60 3.47
C ASP A 164 0.24 24.45 4.48
N ALA A 165 0.94 23.36 4.17
CA ALA A 165 1.06 22.19 5.04
C ALA A 165 1.80 22.54 6.35
N GLY A 166 2.86 23.35 6.29
CA GLY A 166 3.59 23.82 7.46
C GLY A 166 2.74 24.69 8.37
N ILE A 167 1.98 25.63 7.80
CA ILE A 167 1.05 26.49 8.55
C ILE A 167 -0.01 25.62 9.25
N ARG A 168 -0.67 24.70 8.53
CA ARG A 168 -1.68 23.80 9.10
C ARG A 168 -1.12 22.95 10.24
N PHE A 169 0.05 22.34 10.03
CA PHE A 169 0.71 21.53 11.05
C PHE A 169 1.03 22.36 12.30
N THR A 170 1.55 23.56 12.15
CA THR A 170 1.85 24.46 13.26
C THR A 170 0.58 24.85 14.02
N MET A 171 -0.49 25.20 13.31
CA MET A 171 -1.77 25.53 13.91
C MET A 171 -2.40 24.37 14.69
N GLU A 172 -2.30 23.13 14.17
CA GLU A 172 -2.76 21.93 14.86
C GLU A 172 -1.94 21.66 16.14
N GLN A 173 -0.63 21.85 16.11
CA GLN A 173 0.23 21.72 17.30
C GLN A 173 -0.13 22.74 18.37
N ILE A 174 -0.34 23.99 17.98
CA ILE A 174 -0.75 25.07 18.88
C ILE A 174 -2.14 24.78 19.47
N GLY A 175 -3.11 24.35 18.64
CA GLY A 175 -4.44 23.95 19.08
C GLY A 175 -4.42 22.78 20.06
N SER A 176 -3.57 21.78 19.81
CA SER A 176 -3.39 20.63 20.71
C SER A 176 -2.79 21.00 22.07
N SER A 177 -2.04 22.13 22.13
CA SER A 177 -1.48 22.70 23.35
C SER A 177 -2.48 23.60 24.11
N GLY A 178 -3.72 23.70 23.62
CA GLY A 178 -4.80 24.46 24.29
C GLY A 178 -4.88 25.93 23.90
N HIS A 179 -4.14 26.36 22.89
CA HIS A 179 -4.19 27.73 22.36
C HIS A 179 -5.21 27.83 21.22
N SER A 180 -6.07 28.84 21.24
CA SER A 180 -7.07 29.11 20.20
C SER A 180 -6.60 30.11 19.15
N CYS A 181 -5.46 30.77 19.36
CA CYS A 181 -4.85 31.74 18.45
C CYS A 181 -3.35 31.82 18.67
N MET A 182 -2.65 32.31 17.68
CA MET A 182 -1.21 32.61 17.74
C MET A 182 -0.96 34.10 17.47
N PRO A 183 -0.11 34.78 18.26
CA PRO A 183 0.31 36.15 17.95
C PRO A 183 1.01 36.20 16.59
N VAL A 184 0.79 37.30 15.85
CA VAL A 184 1.38 37.48 14.50
C VAL A 184 2.90 37.67 14.56
N GLU A 185 3.44 38.00 15.73
CA GLU A 185 4.85 38.32 15.98
C GLU A 185 5.69 37.10 16.42
N GLU A 186 5.06 35.91 16.57
CA GLU A 186 5.70 34.64 16.84
C GLU A 186 5.65 33.72 15.60
#